data_597043a40f588c9970af464574710884
#
_entry.id   597043a40f588c9970af464574710884
#
_cell.length_a   1.000
_cell.length_b   1.000
_cell.length_c   1.000
_cell.angle_alpha   90.00
_cell.angle_beta   90.00
_cell.angle_gamma   90.00
#
_symmetry.space_group_name_H-M   'P 1'
#
loop_
_entity.id
_entity.type
_entity.pdbx_description
1 polymer ?
#
loop_
_entity_poly.entity_id
_entity_poly.type
_entity_poly.pdbx_seq_one_letter_code
_entity_poly.pdbx_strand_id
1 'polypeptide(L)'
;MPIALVTCIELPRPDPDLPILRESFARRGVSAEVVVWNDPTIDWSRFDAVVVRSTWDYVANLGAFARWIDEVERVTRLVNSAPILRWNLHKRYLLDLSSSGVDIIPTTLVPAGGTVDWAALFARHGDLVLKPAISAGSFATVRVGRGEEAAAVEHVRSHGGRDFLVQPLLRSVVEHGETNIVCFGGRPSHAIHKGARWSGQAEQSRGLVAPTAAELDLAARTLAAVEGLGLGVPAYARVDCAAGPDGRPLLMELELLEPALFLDRLPSAADALVAAVLADHASE
;
A
#
# COMPACT_ATOMS: atom_id res chain seq x y z
N MET A 1 17.60 18.18 13.13
CA MET A 1 16.78 18.90 12.14
C MET A 1 15.33 18.39 12.19
N PRO A 2 14.35 18.99 11.49
CA PRO A 2 12.97 18.51 11.51
C PRO A 2 12.80 17.24 10.68
N ILE A 3 11.68 16.53 10.89
CA ILE A 3 11.19 15.43 10.05
C ILE A 3 10.19 15.99 9.03
N ALA A 4 10.31 15.60 7.76
CA ALA A 4 9.31 15.93 6.75
C ALA A 4 8.21 14.84 6.74
N LEU A 5 6.96 15.25 6.88
CA LEU A 5 5.77 14.41 6.63
C LEU A 5 5.21 14.81 5.26
N VAL A 6 5.39 13.94 4.27
CA VAL A 6 5.18 14.31 2.87
C VAL A 6 3.76 14.01 2.41
N THR A 7 3.13 15.01 1.81
CA THR A 7 1.78 14.95 1.26
C THR A 7 1.74 15.44 -0.19
N CYS A 8 0.55 15.51 -0.78
CA CYS A 8 0.29 16.18 -2.06
C CYS A 8 -0.51 17.47 -1.88
N ILE A 9 -0.53 18.29 -2.93
CA ILE A 9 -1.18 19.62 -2.86
C ILE A 9 -2.71 19.50 -2.81
N GLU A 10 -3.26 18.56 -3.58
CA GLU A 10 -4.70 18.33 -3.67
C GLU A 10 -5.03 16.96 -3.10
N LEU A 11 -5.35 16.92 -1.82
CA LEU A 11 -5.85 15.71 -1.18
C LEU A 11 -7.34 15.53 -1.50
N PRO A 12 -7.78 14.36 -1.94
CA PRO A 12 -9.22 14.08 -2.14
C PRO A 12 -10.01 14.18 -0.83
N ARG A 13 -9.30 14.06 0.30
CA ARG A 13 -9.77 14.25 1.68
C ARG A 13 -8.58 14.60 2.55
N PRO A 14 -8.75 15.31 3.68
CA PRO A 14 -7.69 15.53 4.66
C PRO A 14 -7.11 14.20 5.13
N ASP A 15 -5.79 14.13 5.31
CA ASP A 15 -5.14 12.99 5.94
C ASP A 15 -5.20 13.14 7.47
N PRO A 16 -6.01 12.34 8.18
CA PRO A 16 -6.19 12.46 9.62
C PRO A 16 -4.96 12.02 10.41
N ASP A 17 -4.03 11.28 9.79
CA ASP A 17 -2.81 10.79 10.44
C ASP A 17 -1.79 11.93 10.66
N LEU A 18 -1.74 12.93 9.78
CA LEU A 18 -0.72 14.00 9.82
C LEU A 18 -0.72 14.81 11.12
N PRO A 19 -1.86 15.34 11.63
CA PRO A 19 -1.85 16.09 12.89
C PRO A 19 -1.45 15.22 14.08
N ILE A 20 -1.86 13.95 14.10
CA ILE A 20 -1.55 12.99 15.17
C ILE A 20 -0.05 12.67 15.19
N LEU A 21 0.55 12.47 14.01
CA LEU A 21 1.99 12.24 13.88
C LEU A 21 2.80 13.46 14.32
N ARG A 22 2.41 14.67 13.90
CA ARG A 22 3.08 15.90 14.33
C ARG A 22 3.08 16.05 15.86
N GLU A 23 1.95 15.77 16.48
CA GLU A 23 1.84 15.81 17.94
C GLU A 23 2.70 14.73 18.61
N SER A 24 2.74 13.51 18.07
CA SER A 24 3.57 12.43 18.61
C SER A 24 5.07 12.75 18.49
N PHE A 25 5.53 13.31 17.36
CA PHE A 25 6.91 13.81 17.24
C PHE A 25 7.21 14.92 18.26
N ALA A 26 6.29 15.89 18.41
CA ALA A 26 6.46 17.00 19.36
C ALA A 26 6.60 16.52 20.81
N ARG A 27 5.82 15.49 21.23
CA ARG A 27 5.98 14.87 22.55
C ARG A 27 7.37 14.29 22.80
N ARG A 28 8.09 13.94 21.73
CA ARG A 28 9.48 13.47 21.79
C ARG A 28 10.52 14.56 21.59
N GLY A 29 10.10 15.83 21.56
CA GLY A 29 10.99 16.97 21.33
C GLY A 29 11.49 17.08 19.88
N VAL A 30 10.88 16.39 18.92
CA VAL A 30 11.24 16.42 17.51
C VAL A 30 10.22 17.25 16.74
N SER A 31 10.70 18.21 15.94
CA SER A 31 9.84 18.96 15.02
C SER A 31 9.47 18.13 13.81
N ALA A 32 8.20 18.17 13.39
CA ALA A 32 7.74 17.55 12.15
C ALA A 32 6.93 18.54 11.32
N GLU A 33 7.32 18.70 10.06
CA GLU A 33 6.71 19.62 9.10
C GLU A 33 5.95 18.85 8.03
N VAL A 34 4.74 19.31 7.70
CA VAL A 34 3.99 18.78 6.54
C VAL A 34 4.41 19.54 5.31
N VAL A 35 4.92 18.82 4.31
CA VAL A 35 5.44 19.39 3.07
C VAL A 35 4.89 18.65 1.85
N VAL A 36 4.78 19.36 0.72
CA VAL A 36 4.27 18.81 -0.54
C VAL A 36 5.42 18.26 -1.36
N TRP A 37 5.30 17.01 -1.85
CA TRP A 37 6.40 16.31 -2.53
C TRP A 37 6.91 16.99 -3.80
N ASN A 38 6.04 17.68 -4.52
CA ASN A 38 6.36 18.35 -5.79
C ASN A 38 6.45 19.89 -5.69
N ASP A 39 6.59 20.42 -4.47
CA ASP A 39 6.89 21.84 -4.26
C ASP A 39 8.38 22.11 -4.55
N PRO A 40 8.71 22.87 -5.63
CA PRO A 40 10.09 23.09 -6.02
C PRO A 40 10.85 24.01 -5.05
N THR A 41 10.19 24.61 -4.07
CA THR A 41 10.82 25.51 -3.09
C THR A 41 11.36 24.76 -1.87
N ILE A 42 11.07 23.46 -1.74
CA ILE A 42 11.50 22.65 -0.60
C ILE A 42 12.96 22.25 -0.75
N ASP A 43 13.78 22.67 0.19
CA ASP A 43 15.14 22.13 0.38
C ASP A 43 15.06 20.88 1.26
N TRP A 44 15.17 19.70 0.62
CA TRP A 44 15.08 18.42 1.29
C TRP A 44 16.26 18.14 2.24
N SER A 45 17.43 18.76 2.00
CA SER A 45 18.63 18.59 2.82
C SER A 45 18.49 19.16 4.25
N ARG A 46 17.47 19.98 4.48
CA ARG A 46 17.19 20.55 5.81
C ARG A 46 16.47 19.59 6.78
N PHE A 47 16.05 18.41 6.30
CA PHE A 47 15.37 17.41 7.10
C PHE A 47 16.30 16.27 7.50
N ASP A 48 16.12 15.71 8.71
CA ASP A 48 16.82 14.51 9.16
C ASP A 48 16.26 13.24 8.49
N ALA A 49 14.96 13.25 8.22
CA ALA A 49 14.30 12.18 7.51
C ALA A 49 13.01 12.67 6.82
N VAL A 50 12.63 11.94 5.79
CA VAL A 50 11.44 12.18 4.97
C VAL A 50 10.54 10.96 5.06
N VAL A 51 9.33 11.14 5.58
CA VAL A 51 8.31 10.10 5.75
C VAL A 51 7.19 10.34 4.73
N VAL A 52 7.03 9.44 3.77
CA VAL A 52 5.96 9.53 2.77
C VAL A 52 4.63 9.18 3.44
N ARG A 53 3.63 10.06 3.31
CA ARG A 53 2.34 9.86 3.97
C ARG A 53 1.16 9.84 3.00
N SER A 54 0.79 10.95 2.43
CA SER A 54 -0.43 11.10 1.64
C SER A 54 -0.16 11.72 0.27
N THR A 55 0.80 11.15 -0.45
CA THR A 55 1.19 11.59 -1.81
C THR A 55 0.29 10.97 -2.89
N TRP A 56 -1.02 10.87 -2.65
CA TRP A 56 -1.97 10.07 -3.44
C TRP A 56 -2.16 10.53 -4.89
N ASP A 57 -1.59 11.67 -5.28
CA ASP A 57 -1.58 12.20 -6.64
C ASP A 57 -0.43 11.68 -7.51
N TYR A 58 0.55 10.96 -6.95
CA TYR A 58 1.75 10.51 -7.68
C TYR A 58 1.44 9.65 -8.91
N VAL A 59 0.31 8.94 -8.89
CA VAL A 59 -0.14 8.09 -10.00
C VAL A 59 -0.35 8.89 -11.29
N ALA A 60 -0.73 10.18 -11.17
CA ALA A 60 -0.91 11.07 -12.31
C ALA A 60 0.44 11.54 -12.89
N ASN A 61 1.51 11.53 -12.11
CA ASN A 61 2.85 11.97 -12.52
C ASN A 61 3.98 11.06 -11.98
N LEU A 62 3.84 9.77 -12.28
CA LEU A 62 4.73 8.73 -11.78
C LEU A 62 6.22 9.00 -12.07
N GLY A 63 6.52 9.51 -13.27
CA GLY A 63 7.91 9.81 -13.65
C GLY A 63 8.53 10.94 -12.82
N ALA A 64 7.74 11.94 -12.44
CA ALA A 64 8.22 13.00 -11.54
C ALA A 64 8.39 12.48 -10.11
N PHE A 65 7.46 11.64 -9.64
CA PHE A 65 7.55 11.06 -8.31
C PHE A 65 8.76 10.13 -8.15
N ALA A 66 9.05 9.31 -9.17
CA ALA A 66 10.23 8.46 -9.18
C ALA A 66 11.53 9.28 -9.12
N ARG A 67 11.63 10.38 -9.90
CA ARG A 67 12.77 11.31 -9.82
C ARG A 67 12.87 11.98 -8.47
N TRP A 68 11.75 12.38 -7.87
CA TRP A 68 11.71 12.96 -6.54
C TRP A 68 12.28 12.00 -5.48
N ILE A 69 11.95 10.71 -5.52
CA ILE A 69 12.56 9.69 -4.66
C ILE A 69 14.09 9.70 -4.81
N ASP A 70 14.58 9.75 -6.06
CA ASP A 70 16.02 9.76 -6.35
C ASP A 70 16.72 11.05 -5.84
N GLU A 71 16.04 12.19 -5.95
CA GLU A 71 16.55 13.49 -5.48
C GLU A 71 16.63 13.52 -3.96
N VAL A 72 15.58 13.09 -3.28
CA VAL A 72 15.53 13.07 -1.81
C VAL A 72 16.56 12.11 -1.24
N GLU A 73 16.67 10.88 -1.79
CA GLU A 73 17.64 9.87 -1.32
C GLU A 73 19.10 10.36 -1.35
N ARG A 74 19.44 11.27 -2.26
CA ARG A 74 20.82 11.83 -2.36
C ARG A 74 21.16 12.80 -1.26
N VAL A 75 20.19 13.41 -0.61
CA VAL A 75 20.42 14.55 0.31
C VAL A 75 19.90 14.29 1.72
N THR A 76 19.00 13.34 1.89
CA THR A 76 18.45 12.96 3.20
C THR A 76 17.89 11.55 3.19
N ARG A 77 17.58 11.02 4.36
CA ARG A 77 17.06 9.68 4.55
C ARG A 77 15.55 9.60 4.23
N LEU A 78 15.17 8.68 3.36
CA LEU A 78 13.78 8.28 3.17
C LEU A 78 13.39 7.17 4.17
N VAL A 79 12.25 7.33 4.79
CA VAL A 79 11.60 6.32 5.64
C VAL A 79 10.40 5.76 4.88
N ASN A 80 10.31 4.56 4.81
CA ASN A 80 10.84 3.46 4.16
C ASN A 80 11.90 3.81 3.09
N SER A 81 12.98 3.06 3.01
CA SER A 81 14.10 3.39 2.12
C SER A 81 13.68 3.49 0.64
N ALA A 82 14.44 4.25 -0.16
CA ALA A 82 14.15 4.40 -1.59
C ALA A 82 14.02 3.06 -2.34
N PRO A 83 14.84 2.01 -2.08
CA PRO A 83 14.60 0.68 -2.63
C PRO A 83 13.22 0.10 -2.30
N ILE A 84 12.76 0.24 -1.04
CA ILE A 84 11.41 -0.19 -0.64
C ILE A 84 10.35 0.58 -1.43
N LEU A 85 10.46 1.93 -1.47
CA LEU A 85 9.47 2.76 -2.15
C LEU A 85 9.39 2.41 -3.64
N ARG A 86 10.53 2.31 -4.34
CA ARG A 86 10.58 1.95 -5.77
C ARG A 86 9.97 0.58 -6.04
N TRP A 87 10.28 -0.41 -5.22
CA TRP A 87 9.74 -1.76 -5.35
C TRP A 87 8.22 -1.77 -5.13
N ASN A 88 7.73 -1.04 -4.14
CA ASN A 88 6.32 -1.02 -3.78
C ASN A 88 5.45 -0.17 -4.73
N LEU A 89 6.03 0.73 -5.53
CA LEU A 89 5.30 1.50 -6.55
C LEU A 89 4.51 0.62 -7.53
N HIS A 90 5.04 -0.55 -7.87
CA HIS A 90 4.43 -1.44 -8.86
C HIS A 90 3.96 -2.73 -8.19
N LYS A 91 2.66 -3.02 -8.27
CA LYS A 91 2.04 -4.19 -7.60
C LYS A 91 2.56 -5.56 -8.08
N ARG A 92 3.53 -5.59 -9.01
CA ARG A 92 4.31 -6.79 -9.34
C ARG A 92 4.97 -7.39 -8.10
N TYR A 93 5.22 -6.59 -7.07
CA TYR A 93 5.75 -7.05 -5.78
C TYR A 93 4.95 -8.24 -5.20
N LEU A 94 3.66 -8.37 -5.54
CA LEU A 94 2.87 -9.54 -5.13
C LEU A 94 3.45 -10.84 -5.69
N LEU A 95 3.95 -10.83 -6.94
CA LEU A 95 4.58 -12.01 -7.54
C LEU A 95 5.91 -12.33 -6.89
N ASP A 96 6.69 -11.32 -6.52
CA ASP A 96 7.97 -11.49 -5.81
C ASP A 96 7.72 -12.09 -4.41
N LEU A 97 6.70 -11.59 -3.70
CA LEU A 97 6.26 -12.14 -2.41
C LEU A 97 5.76 -13.58 -2.53
N SER A 98 4.97 -13.87 -3.57
CA SER A 98 4.52 -15.25 -3.85
C SER A 98 5.68 -16.19 -4.09
N SER A 99 6.69 -15.75 -4.84
CA SER A 99 7.92 -16.51 -5.09
C SER A 99 8.75 -16.73 -3.82
N SER A 100 8.55 -15.85 -2.81
CA SER A 100 9.15 -15.96 -1.47
C SER A 100 8.28 -16.76 -0.47
N GLY A 101 7.21 -17.42 -0.95
CA GLY A 101 6.36 -18.30 -0.13
C GLY A 101 5.23 -17.59 0.62
N VAL A 102 4.91 -16.34 0.29
CA VAL A 102 3.74 -15.65 0.84
C VAL A 102 2.47 -16.08 0.09
N ASP A 103 1.43 -16.44 0.84
CA ASP A 103 0.13 -16.79 0.27
C ASP A 103 -0.59 -15.51 -0.23
N ILE A 104 -0.60 -15.28 -1.53
CA ILE A 104 -1.28 -14.16 -2.18
C ILE A 104 -2.56 -14.60 -2.87
N ILE A 105 -3.47 -13.66 -3.18
CA ILE A 105 -4.52 -13.92 -4.17
C ILE A 105 -3.84 -14.30 -5.49
N PRO A 106 -4.24 -15.42 -6.15
CA PRO A 106 -3.69 -15.80 -7.44
C PRO A 106 -3.67 -14.61 -8.41
N THR A 107 -2.49 -14.24 -8.89
CA THR A 107 -2.28 -12.99 -9.63
C THR A 107 -1.64 -13.27 -10.97
N THR A 108 -2.25 -12.77 -12.04
CA THR A 108 -1.66 -12.74 -13.39
C THR A 108 -1.32 -11.31 -13.74
N LEU A 109 -0.06 -11.05 -14.12
CA LEU A 109 0.38 -9.76 -14.64
C LEU A 109 0.14 -9.72 -16.16
N VAL A 110 -0.57 -8.70 -16.61
CA VAL A 110 -0.76 -8.37 -18.03
C VAL A 110 0.09 -7.14 -18.32
N PRO A 111 1.22 -7.29 -19.03
CA PRO A 111 2.06 -6.14 -19.40
C PRO A 111 1.32 -5.18 -20.32
N ALA A 112 1.71 -3.92 -20.33
CA ALA A 112 1.22 -2.90 -21.25
C ALA A 112 1.33 -3.39 -22.70
N GLY A 113 0.21 -3.39 -23.44
CA GLY A 113 0.13 -3.94 -24.80
C GLY A 113 0.25 -5.46 -24.89
N GLY A 114 0.34 -6.17 -23.77
CA GLY A 114 0.38 -7.62 -23.72
C GLY A 114 -0.99 -8.26 -23.95
N THR A 115 -0.98 -9.55 -24.18
CA THR A 115 -2.18 -10.38 -24.33
C THR A 115 -2.20 -11.49 -23.29
N VAL A 116 -3.38 -11.86 -22.85
CA VAL A 116 -3.61 -13.04 -21.99
C VAL A 116 -4.75 -13.87 -22.55
N ASP A 117 -4.78 -15.14 -22.20
CA ASP A 117 -5.90 -16.00 -22.50
C ASP A 117 -7.04 -15.74 -21.51
N TRP A 118 -7.90 -14.79 -21.85
CA TRP A 118 -9.05 -14.41 -21.01
C TRP A 118 -9.99 -15.58 -20.78
N ALA A 119 -10.23 -16.41 -21.82
CA ALA A 119 -11.11 -17.57 -21.69
C ALA A 119 -10.57 -18.56 -20.66
N ALA A 120 -9.27 -18.82 -20.67
CA ALA A 120 -8.63 -19.69 -19.68
C ALA A 120 -8.69 -19.09 -18.27
N LEU A 121 -8.49 -17.77 -18.12
CA LEU A 121 -8.59 -17.09 -16.81
C LEU A 121 -10.03 -17.18 -16.25
N PHE A 122 -11.04 -16.88 -17.06
CA PHE A 122 -12.43 -17.01 -16.65
C PHE A 122 -12.85 -18.46 -16.37
N ALA A 123 -12.37 -19.41 -17.17
CA ALA A 123 -12.62 -20.83 -16.94
C ALA A 123 -12.05 -21.31 -15.59
N ARG A 124 -10.86 -20.83 -15.25
CA ARG A 124 -10.14 -21.21 -14.02
C ARG A 124 -10.68 -20.52 -12.77
N HIS A 125 -11.04 -19.25 -12.86
CA HIS A 125 -11.26 -18.40 -11.70
C HIS A 125 -12.70 -17.88 -11.55
N GLY A 126 -13.53 -17.98 -12.59
CA GLY A 126 -14.85 -17.35 -12.59
C GLY A 126 -14.77 -15.84 -12.77
N ASP A 127 -15.44 -15.09 -11.91
CA ASP A 127 -15.37 -13.62 -11.94
C ASP A 127 -13.96 -13.13 -11.58
N LEU A 128 -13.54 -12.08 -12.25
CA LEU A 128 -12.21 -11.50 -12.13
C LEU A 128 -12.27 -10.07 -11.60
N VAL A 129 -11.19 -9.66 -10.94
CA VAL A 129 -10.88 -8.27 -10.61
C VAL A 129 -9.66 -7.85 -11.43
N LEU A 130 -9.80 -6.77 -12.17
CA LEU A 130 -8.73 -6.14 -12.93
C LEU A 130 -8.35 -4.85 -12.23
N LYS A 131 -7.03 -4.65 -12.00
CA LYS A 131 -6.53 -3.40 -11.41
C LYS A 131 -5.20 -3.00 -12.07
N PRO A 132 -4.95 -1.70 -12.32
CA PRO A 132 -3.63 -1.27 -12.80
C PRO A 132 -2.55 -1.65 -11.80
N ALA A 133 -1.39 -2.06 -12.29
CA ALA A 133 -0.26 -2.45 -11.45
C ALA A 133 0.34 -1.27 -10.66
N ILE A 134 0.12 -0.05 -11.15
CA ILE A 134 0.45 1.20 -10.45
C ILE A 134 -0.85 1.99 -10.30
N SER A 135 -1.36 2.07 -9.09
CA SER A 135 -2.62 2.76 -8.77
C SER A 135 -2.73 3.05 -7.29
N ALA A 136 -3.45 4.12 -6.95
CA ALA A 136 -3.88 4.48 -5.60
C ALA A 136 -5.41 4.64 -5.58
N GLY A 137 -6.04 4.47 -4.42
CA GLY A 137 -7.47 4.73 -4.23
C GLY A 137 -8.42 3.91 -5.11
N SER A 138 -8.06 2.66 -5.46
CA SER A 138 -8.85 1.78 -6.34
C SER A 138 -9.08 2.33 -7.76
N PHE A 139 -8.23 3.27 -8.22
CA PHE A 139 -8.32 3.82 -9.57
C PHE A 139 -8.34 2.70 -10.61
N ALA A 140 -9.31 2.77 -11.55
CA ALA A 140 -9.52 1.83 -12.64
C ALA A 140 -9.57 0.33 -12.21
N THR A 141 -9.90 0.06 -10.95
CA THR A 141 -10.17 -1.29 -10.47
C THR A 141 -11.60 -1.67 -10.82
N VAL A 142 -11.78 -2.78 -11.54
CA VAL A 142 -13.09 -3.23 -12.01
C VAL A 142 -13.28 -4.72 -11.74
N ARG A 143 -14.54 -5.10 -11.44
CA ARG A 143 -14.99 -6.47 -11.47
C ARG A 143 -15.54 -6.77 -12.87
N VAL A 144 -15.16 -7.93 -13.41
CA VAL A 144 -15.66 -8.45 -14.69
C VAL A 144 -16.18 -9.86 -14.45
N GLY A 145 -17.43 -10.09 -14.83
CA GLY A 145 -18.12 -11.36 -14.67
C GLY A 145 -17.68 -12.40 -15.69
N ARG A 146 -17.88 -13.67 -15.35
CA ARG A 146 -17.67 -14.77 -16.30
C ARG A 146 -18.53 -14.59 -17.54
N GLY A 147 -17.92 -14.68 -18.72
CA GLY A 147 -18.60 -14.46 -20.02
C GLY A 147 -18.51 -13.02 -20.52
N GLU A 148 -17.83 -12.13 -19.80
CA GLU A 148 -17.62 -10.72 -20.16
C GLU A 148 -16.19 -10.48 -20.67
N GLU A 149 -15.58 -11.43 -21.40
CA GLU A 149 -14.21 -11.34 -21.90
C GLU A 149 -13.96 -10.06 -22.71
N ALA A 150 -14.95 -9.65 -23.51
CA ALA A 150 -14.86 -8.42 -24.29
C ALA A 150 -14.74 -7.17 -23.41
N ALA A 151 -15.44 -7.15 -22.26
CA ALA A 151 -15.36 -6.05 -21.31
C ALA A 151 -13.97 -6.00 -20.63
N ALA A 152 -13.40 -7.16 -20.30
CA ALA A 152 -12.04 -7.24 -19.75
C ALA A 152 -10.99 -6.71 -20.74
N VAL A 153 -11.05 -7.13 -22.00
CA VAL A 153 -10.18 -6.67 -23.08
C VAL A 153 -10.30 -5.16 -23.27
N GLU A 154 -11.53 -4.66 -23.35
CA GLU A 154 -11.78 -3.22 -23.55
C GLU A 154 -11.31 -2.39 -22.36
N HIS A 155 -11.50 -2.88 -21.14
CA HIS A 155 -11.01 -2.17 -19.95
C HIS A 155 -9.49 -2.02 -19.96
N VAL A 156 -8.76 -3.10 -20.21
CA VAL A 156 -7.29 -3.04 -20.31
C VAL A 156 -6.85 -2.15 -21.48
N ARG A 157 -7.53 -2.25 -22.63
CA ARG A 157 -7.21 -1.46 -23.82
C ARG A 157 -7.45 0.04 -23.60
N SER A 158 -8.56 0.43 -22.97
CA SER A 158 -8.92 1.83 -22.70
C SER A 158 -7.96 2.53 -21.72
N HIS A 159 -7.23 1.74 -20.91
CA HIS A 159 -6.19 2.23 -20.02
C HIS A 159 -4.78 1.90 -20.56
N GLY A 160 -4.63 1.84 -21.88
CA GLY A 160 -3.41 1.45 -22.59
C GLY A 160 -2.15 2.15 -22.09
N GLY A 161 -0.99 1.45 -22.20
CA GLY A 161 0.29 1.90 -21.67
C GLY A 161 0.51 1.58 -20.19
N ARG A 162 -0.40 0.85 -19.53
CA ARG A 162 -0.29 0.40 -18.14
C ARG A 162 -0.28 -1.11 -18.04
N ASP A 163 0.51 -1.63 -17.13
CA ASP A 163 0.42 -3.03 -16.69
C ASP A 163 -0.84 -3.20 -15.84
N PHE A 164 -1.47 -4.37 -15.96
CA PHE A 164 -2.62 -4.75 -15.15
C PHE A 164 -2.36 -6.01 -14.35
N LEU A 165 -2.92 -6.08 -13.15
CA LEU A 165 -3.09 -7.33 -12.42
C LEU A 165 -4.50 -7.86 -12.64
N VAL A 166 -4.59 -9.16 -12.89
CA VAL A 166 -5.83 -9.91 -12.99
C VAL A 166 -5.86 -10.93 -11.86
N GLN A 167 -6.89 -10.87 -11.04
CA GLN A 167 -7.06 -11.72 -9.85
C GLN A 167 -8.48 -12.31 -9.84
N PRO A 168 -8.70 -13.52 -9.26
CA PRO A 168 -10.04 -13.99 -8.98
C PRO A 168 -10.77 -13.04 -8.03
N LEU A 169 -12.07 -12.85 -8.24
CA LEU A 169 -12.93 -12.19 -7.27
C LEU A 169 -13.08 -13.09 -6.05
N LEU A 170 -12.57 -12.69 -4.91
CA LEU A 170 -12.82 -13.40 -3.66
C LEU A 170 -14.23 -13.13 -3.16
N ARG A 171 -14.99 -14.19 -2.94
CA ARG A 171 -16.36 -14.11 -2.40
C ARG A 171 -16.39 -13.47 -1.02
N SER A 172 -15.39 -13.77 -0.19
CA SER A 172 -15.21 -13.17 1.15
C SER A 172 -15.13 -11.64 1.12
N VAL A 173 -14.45 -11.06 0.12
CA VAL A 173 -14.36 -9.60 -0.04
C VAL A 173 -15.73 -9.00 -0.36
N VAL A 174 -16.54 -9.71 -1.17
CA VAL A 174 -17.89 -9.26 -1.53
C VAL A 174 -18.87 -9.38 -0.36
N GLU A 175 -18.74 -10.41 0.47
CA GLU A 175 -19.67 -10.72 1.55
C GLU A 175 -19.24 -10.08 2.89
N HIS A 176 -17.94 -10.09 3.18
CA HIS A 176 -17.41 -9.72 4.50
C HIS A 176 -16.45 -8.54 4.45
N GLY A 177 -15.73 -8.34 3.33
CA GLY A 177 -14.72 -7.29 3.22
C GLY A 177 -13.30 -7.81 3.47
N GLU A 178 -12.43 -6.95 3.98
CA GLU A 178 -10.99 -7.20 4.14
C GLU A 178 -10.48 -6.73 5.50
N THR A 179 -9.39 -7.31 5.98
CA THR A 179 -8.66 -6.87 7.17
C THR A 179 -7.39 -6.15 6.72
N ASN A 180 -7.20 -4.91 7.18
CA ASN A 180 -6.01 -4.11 6.96
C ASN A 180 -5.19 -4.06 8.25
N ILE A 181 -4.03 -4.71 8.27
CA ILE A 181 -3.15 -4.81 9.44
C ILE A 181 -2.06 -3.77 9.29
N VAL A 182 -2.04 -2.79 10.21
CA VAL A 182 -0.99 -1.77 10.27
C VAL A 182 0.16 -2.29 11.11
N CYS A 183 1.37 -2.15 10.58
CA CYS A 183 2.61 -2.60 11.22
C CYS A 183 3.60 -1.44 11.32
N PHE A 184 4.36 -1.41 12.43
CA PHE A 184 5.44 -0.46 12.65
C PHE A 184 6.71 -1.19 13.07
N GLY A 185 7.86 -0.86 12.44
CA GLY A 185 9.12 -1.52 12.72
C GLY A 185 9.05 -3.05 12.56
N GLY A 186 8.35 -3.52 11.53
CA GLY A 186 8.17 -4.94 11.25
C GLY A 186 7.18 -5.67 12.18
N ARG A 187 6.46 -4.98 13.06
CA ARG A 187 5.54 -5.60 14.05
C ARG A 187 4.11 -5.10 13.88
N PRO A 188 3.09 -6.00 13.96
CA PRO A 188 1.69 -5.60 13.98
C PRO A 188 1.39 -4.63 15.13
N SER A 189 0.64 -3.57 14.84
CA SER A 189 0.18 -2.56 15.79
C SER A 189 -1.32 -2.68 16.03
N HIS A 190 -2.11 -2.52 14.98
CA HIS A 190 -3.57 -2.57 15.02
C HIS A 190 -4.11 -2.99 13.66
N ALA A 191 -5.40 -3.31 13.61
CA ALA A 191 -6.06 -3.63 12.35
C ALA A 191 -7.41 -2.97 12.24
N ILE A 192 -7.78 -2.67 10.99
CA ILE A 192 -9.07 -2.11 10.60
C ILE A 192 -9.79 -3.12 9.72
N HIS A 193 -11.08 -3.28 9.97
CA HIS A 193 -11.94 -3.99 9.04
C HIS A 193 -12.56 -3.01 8.03
N LYS A 194 -12.30 -3.23 6.75
CA LYS A 194 -13.02 -2.57 5.66
C LYS A 194 -14.17 -3.46 5.21
N GLY A 195 -15.38 -2.88 5.18
CA GLY A 195 -16.60 -3.60 4.85
C GLY A 195 -16.62 -4.13 3.41
N ALA A 196 -17.64 -4.93 3.14
CA ALA A 196 -17.87 -5.58 1.84
C ALA A 196 -17.74 -4.61 0.67
N ARG A 197 -16.99 -5.01 -0.35
CA ARG A 197 -16.83 -4.26 -1.62
C ARG A 197 -17.87 -4.73 -2.63
N TRP A 198 -18.13 -3.89 -3.62
CA TRP A 198 -19.02 -4.19 -4.75
C TRP A 198 -20.50 -4.37 -4.38
N SER A 199 -20.88 -3.99 -3.16
CA SER A 199 -22.26 -4.04 -2.66
C SER A 199 -23.12 -2.84 -3.08
N GLY A 200 -22.59 -1.94 -3.90
CA GLY A 200 -23.23 -0.66 -4.24
C GLY A 200 -23.13 0.42 -3.16
N GLN A 201 -22.50 0.12 -2.04
CA GLN A 201 -22.20 1.08 -0.98
C GLN A 201 -20.76 1.58 -1.11
N ALA A 202 -20.52 2.83 -0.69
CA ALA A 202 -19.17 3.35 -0.58
C ALA A 202 -18.34 2.48 0.40
N GLU A 203 -17.06 2.28 0.09
CA GLU A 203 -16.13 1.57 0.98
C GLU A 203 -16.12 2.22 2.36
N GLN A 204 -16.48 1.47 3.38
CA GLN A 204 -16.54 1.95 4.76
C GLN A 204 -15.55 1.18 5.64
N SER A 205 -14.64 1.91 6.27
CA SER A 205 -13.89 1.39 7.41
C SER A 205 -14.86 1.18 8.58
N ARG A 206 -14.99 -0.07 9.05
CA ARG A 206 -15.89 -0.44 10.15
C ARG A 206 -15.29 -0.27 11.54
N GLY A 207 -14.02 0.11 11.62
CA GLY A 207 -13.33 0.36 12.87
C GLY A 207 -12.28 -0.69 13.22
N LEU A 208 -11.74 -0.58 14.44
CA LEU A 208 -10.72 -1.49 14.95
C LEU A 208 -11.25 -2.91 15.10
N VAL A 209 -10.43 -3.88 14.70
CA VAL A 209 -10.69 -5.32 14.89
C VAL A 209 -9.46 -6.00 15.45
N ALA A 210 -9.66 -7.13 16.12
CA ALA A 210 -8.58 -8.02 16.50
C ALA A 210 -8.31 -8.97 15.32
N PRO A 211 -7.10 -8.93 14.70
CA PRO A 211 -6.75 -9.90 13.66
C PRO A 211 -6.70 -11.31 14.24
N THR A 212 -7.03 -12.29 13.43
CA THR A 212 -6.84 -13.69 13.78
C THR A 212 -5.36 -14.05 13.82
N ALA A 213 -5.02 -15.15 14.49
CA ALA A 213 -3.63 -15.65 14.52
C ALA A 213 -3.10 -15.95 13.11
N ALA A 214 -3.93 -16.44 12.20
CA ALA A 214 -3.55 -16.71 10.81
C ALA A 214 -3.26 -15.43 10.02
N GLU A 215 -4.03 -14.35 10.24
CA GLU A 215 -3.80 -13.05 9.61
C GLU A 215 -2.51 -12.41 10.15
N LEU A 216 -2.23 -12.53 11.46
CA LEU A 216 -0.98 -12.07 12.05
C LEU A 216 0.23 -12.85 11.52
N ASP A 217 0.10 -14.16 11.35
CA ASP A 217 1.14 -15.00 10.74
C ASP A 217 1.40 -14.60 9.29
N LEU A 218 0.35 -14.37 8.49
CA LEU A 218 0.49 -13.86 7.12
C LEU A 218 1.23 -12.53 7.09
N ALA A 219 0.86 -11.58 7.96
CA ALA A 219 1.53 -10.29 8.04
C ALA A 219 3.01 -10.44 8.40
N ALA A 220 3.33 -11.28 9.39
CA ALA A 220 4.71 -11.53 9.79
C ALA A 220 5.54 -12.17 8.66
N ARG A 221 5.01 -13.19 7.98
CA ARG A 221 5.67 -13.83 6.82
C ARG A 221 5.84 -12.84 5.65
N THR A 222 4.86 -11.98 5.42
CA THR A 222 4.95 -10.95 4.37
C THR A 222 6.09 -9.98 4.64
N LEU A 223 6.22 -9.46 5.87
CA LEU A 223 7.30 -8.54 6.23
C LEU A 223 8.67 -9.23 6.26
N ALA A 224 8.74 -10.47 6.74
CA ALA A 224 9.97 -11.26 6.67
C ALA A 224 10.41 -11.54 5.21
N ALA A 225 9.47 -11.73 4.29
CA ALA A 225 9.77 -11.87 2.87
C ALA A 225 10.35 -10.57 2.27
N VAL A 226 9.84 -9.39 2.66
CA VAL A 226 10.40 -8.09 2.27
C VAL A 226 11.85 -7.97 2.73
N GLU A 227 12.14 -8.33 3.98
CA GLU A 227 13.50 -8.33 4.52
C GLU A 227 14.39 -9.35 3.80
N GLY A 228 13.86 -10.56 3.53
CA GLY A 228 14.56 -11.62 2.79
C GLY A 228 14.89 -11.26 1.33
N LEU A 229 14.16 -10.33 0.72
CA LEU A 229 14.47 -9.74 -0.58
C LEU A 229 15.60 -8.69 -0.52
N GLY A 230 16.19 -8.44 0.65
CA GLY A 230 17.26 -7.47 0.84
C GLY A 230 16.79 -6.03 0.93
N LEU A 231 15.50 -5.78 1.10
CA LEU A 231 14.92 -4.44 1.19
C LEU A 231 14.99 -3.84 2.61
N GLY A 232 15.28 -4.67 3.61
CA GLY A 232 15.28 -4.29 5.03
C GLY A 232 13.88 -4.32 5.66
N VAL A 233 13.82 -3.98 6.95
CA VAL A 233 12.58 -3.95 7.73
C VAL A 233 11.85 -2.63 7.48
N PRO A 234 10.60 -2.64 6.99
CA PRO A 234 9.84 -1.42 6.81
C PRO A 234 9.53 -0.73 8.15
N ALA A 235 9.74 0.58 8.23
CA ALA A 235 9.38 1.38 9.39
C ALA A 235 7.86 1.41 9.60
N TYR A 236 7.10 1.39 8.51
CA TYR A 236 5.64 1.25 8.50
C TYR A 236 5.18 0.41 7.31
N ALA A 237 4.10 -0.31 7.51
CA ALA A 237 3.45 -1.10 6.49
C ALA A 237 1.95 -1.22 6.76
N ARG A 238 1.17 -1.47 5.71
CA ARG A 238 -0.20 -1.99 5.82
C ARG A 238 -0.32 -3.26 4.99
N VAL A 239 -0.65 -4.34 5.67
CA VAL A 239 -0.89 -5.66 5.07
C VAL A 239 -2.39 -5.84 4.93
N ASP A 240 -2.89 -5.80 3.71
CA ASP A 240 -4.31 -5.95 3.41
C ASP A 240 -4.58 -7.41 3.02
N CYS A 241 -5.46 -8.08 3.72
CA CYS A 241 -5.75 -9.50 3.52
C CYS A 241 -7.26 -9.81 3.57
N ALA A 242 -7.62 -10.90 2.93
CA ALA A 242 -8.98 -11.45 2.99
C ALA A 242 -8.96 -12.98 2.99
N ALA A 243 -10.05 -13.59 3.44
CA ALA A 243 -10.16 -15.04 3.47
C ALA A 243 -10.22 -15.61 2.04
N GLY A 244 -9.36 -16.57 1.76
CA GLY A 244 -9.39 -17.38 0.55
C GLY A 244 -10.57 -18.37 0.53
N PRO A 245 -10.70 -19.14 -0.55
CA PRO A 245 -11.80 -20.12 -0.68
C PRO A 245 -11.81 -21.22 0.41
N ASP A 246 -10.65 -21.49 1.00
CA ASP A 246 -10.47 -22.46 2.08
C ASP A 246 -10.50 -21.82 3.48
N GLY A 247 -10.81 -20.52 3.56
CA GLY A 247 -10.87 -19.75 4.80
C GLY A 247 -9.52 -19.24 5.31
N ARG A 248 -8.38 -19.63 4.69
CA ARG A 248 -7.09 -19.10 5.07
C ARG A 248 -6.92 -17.67 4.51
N PRO A 249 -6.24 -16.76 5.23
CA PRO A 249 -6.01 -15.41 4.74
C PRO A 249 -5.03 -15.43 3.56
N LEU A 250 -5.35 -14.64 2.54
CA LEU A 250 -4.51 -14.36 1.38
C LEU A 250 -4.14 -12.89 1.37
N LEU A 251 -2.90 -12.57 1.05
CA LEU A 251 -2.45 -11.21 0.85
C LEU A 251 -3.11 -10.63 -0.41
N MET A 252 -3.80 -9.51 -0.25
CA MET A 252 -4.42 -8.74 -1.33
C MET A 252 -3.53 -7.62 -1.82
N GLU A 253 -2.90 -6.91 -0.86
CA GLU A 253 -2.06 -5.76 -1.10
C GLU A 253 -1.08 -5.57 0.07
N LEU A 254 0.12 -5.06 -0.24
CA LEU A 254 1.09 -4.58 0.74
C LEU A 254 1.39 -3.13 0.42
N GLU A 255 1.05 -2.23 1.33
CA GLU A 255 1.34 -0.81 1.17
C GLU A 255 2.51 -0.39 2.06
N LEU A 256 3.60 0.03 1.43
CA LEU A 256 4.82 0.52 2.08
C LEU A 256 5.14 1.98 1.69
N LEU A 257 4.38 2.54 0.74
CA LEU A 257 4.60 3.88 0.23
C LEU A 257 3.79 4.91 1.03
N GLU A 258 2.46 4.90 0.87
CA GLU A 258 1.56 5.93 1.41
C GLU A 258 0.27 5.36 2.05
N PRO A 259 0.37 4.29 2.85
CA PRO A 259 -0.82 3.70 3.45
C PRO A 259 -1.55 4.67 4.38
N ALA A 260 -2.89 4.67 4.36
CA ALA A 260 -3.64 5.18 5.49
C ALA A 260 -3.33 4.30 6.71
N LEU A 261 -2.86 4.90 7.79
CA LEU A 261 -2.46 4.18 9.00
C LEU A 261 -3.55 4.17 10.07
N PHE A 262 -4.69 4.85 9.80
CA PHE A 262 -5.86 4.88 10.69
C PHE A 262 -5.52 5.30 12.13
N LEU A 263 -4.59 6.24 12.28
CA LEU A 263 -4.20 6.75 13.60
C LEU A 263 -5.36 7.51 14.27
N ASP A 264 -6.32 8.01 13.51
CA ASP A 264 -7.55 8.58 14.04
C ASP A 264 -8.39 7.57 14.84
N ARG A 265 -8.21 6.27 14.57
CA ARG A 265 -8.86 5.17 15.29
C ARG A 265 -8.08 4.71 16.53
N LEU A 266 -6.75 4.86 16.50
CA LEU A 266 -5.85 4.50 17.60
C LEU A 266 -4.69 5.51 17.69
N PRO A 267 -4.92 6.74 18.21
CA PRO A 267 -3.89 7.79 18.25
C PRO A 267 -2.60 7.41 18.97
N SER A 268 -2.70 6.56 20.00
CA SER A 268 -1.52 6.05 20.74
C SER A 268 -0.56 5.23 19.88
N ALA A 269 -1.04 4.66 18.78
CA ALA A 269 -0.19 3.88 17.85
C ALA A 269 0.83 4.75 17.11
N ALA A 270 0.61 6.07 17.01
CA ALA A 270 1.56 7.01 16.43
C ALA A 270 2.92 6.97 17.13
N ASP A 271 2.96 6.72 18.44
CA ASP A 271 4.20 6.67 19.21
C ASP A 271 5.10 5.49 18.78
N ALA A 272 4.51 4.38 18.31
CA ALA A 272 5.26 3.25 17.77
C ALA A 272 5.86 3.57 16.39
N LEU A 273 5.12 4.26 15.50
CA LEU A 273 5.67 4.73 14.24
C LEU A 273 6.80 5.73 14.46
N VAL A 274 6.59 6.73 15.32
CA VAL A 274 7.63 7.72 15.64
C VAL A 274 8.88 7.05 16.22
N ALA A 275 8.71 6.02 17.08
CA ALA A 275 9.85 5.24 17.57
C ALA A 275 10.58 4.51 16.43
N ALA A 276 9.87 3.90 15.48
CA ALA A 276 10.47 3.24 14.33
C ALA A 276 11.21 4.23 13.42
N VAL A 277 10.63 5.42 13.17
CA VAL A 277 11.29 6.48 12.39
C VAL A 277 12.58 6.96 13.04
N LEU A 278 12.61 7.09 14.38
CA LEU A 278 13.76 7.60 15.12
C LEU A 278 14.82 6.52 15.42
N ALA A 279 14.45 5.22 15.44
CA ALA A 279 15.38 4.13 15.73
C ALA A 279 16.47 3.97 14.66
N ASP A 280 16.15 4.22 13.40
CA ASP A 280 17.11 4.19 12.29
C ASP A 280 18.18 5.29 12.37
N HIS A 281 18.00 6.31 13.23
CA HIS A 281 19.01 7.33 13.50
C HIS A 281 20.15 6.86 14.43
N ALA A 282 19.96 5.75 15.15
CA ALA A 282 20.90 5.26 16.15
C ALA A 282 21.92 4.24 15.59
N SER A 283 21.82 3.90 14.29
CA SER A 283 22.62 2.84 13.66
C SER A 283 23.72 3.36 12.72
N GLU A 284 23.89 4.68 12.62
CA GLU A 284 25.00 5.37 11.95
C GLU A 284 25.95 5.98 13.00
#